data_9e23073d7d725037c609cb63f66dcbca
#
_entry.id   9e23073d7d725037c609cb63f66dcbca
#
_cell.length_a   1.000
_cell.length_b   1.000
_cell.length_c   1.000
_cell.angle_alpha   90.00
_cell.angle_beta   90.00
_cell.angle_gamma   90.00
#
_symmetry.space_group_name_H-M   'P 1'
#
loop_
_entity.id
_entity.type
_entity.pdbx_description
1 polymer ?
#
loop_
_entity_poly.entity_id
_entity_poly.type
_entity_poly.pdbx_seq_one_letter_code
_entity_poly.pdbx_strand_id
1 'polypeptide(L)'
;MIVNANLNIHYTAPDWVWDKIDEVYRSMEYYDETSDSPLWTGEGINIEASVEPSGIQFYGDVPEEIWDDWFDELKEKLSDELGYEIGEPEDGYEFKYDWDED
;
A
#
# COMPACT_ATOMS: atom_id res chain seq x y z
N MET A 1 0.82 2.17 -18.37
CA MET A 1 -0.58 1.83 -18.01
C MET A 1 -0.97 2.58 -16.75
N ILE A 2 -2.13 3.20 -16.75
CA ILE A 2 -2.63 3.88 -15.55
C ILE A 2 -3.21 2.82 -14.61
N VAL A 3 -2.79 2.87 -13.35
CA VAL A 3 -3.27 1.93 -12.34
C VAL A 3 -3.99 2.70 -11.25
N ASN A 4 -4.97 2.04 -10.63
CA ASN A 4 -5.73 2.60 -9.53
C ASN A 4 -6.25 1.44 -8.70
N ALA A 5 -5.85 1.38 -7.43
CA ALA A 5 -6.24 0.29 -6.54
C ALA A 5 -6.39 0.80 -5.12
N ASN A 6 -7.25 0.13 -4.34
CA ASN A 6 -7.42 0.43 -2.92
C ASN A 6 -7.04 -0.79 -2.11
N LEU A 7 -6.46 -0.57 -0.93
CA LEU A 7 -6.19 -1.64 0.00
C LEU A 7 -7.06 -1.49 1.25
N ASN A 8 -7.37 -2.62 1.87
CA ASN A 8 -8.29 -2.72 3.00
C ASN A 8 -7.67 -2.31 4.33
N ILE A 9 -7.06 -1.12 4.36
CA ILE A 9 -6.49 -0.55 5.57
C ILE A 9 -7.19 0.77 5.83
N HIS A 10 -7.92 0.84 6.95
CA HIS A 10 -8.74 2.00 7.27
C HIS A 10 -7.90 3.11 7.92
N TYR A 11 -8.26 4.37 7.66
CA TYR A 11 -7.50 5.50 8.17
C TYR A 11 -7.51 5.61 9.70
N THR A 12 -8.42 4.91 10.36
CA THR A 12 -8.48 4.89 11.83
C THR A 12 -7.49 3.92 12.47
N ALA A 13 -6.67 3.23 11.68
CA ALA A 13 -5.66 2.33 12.22
C ALA A 13 -4.71 3.11 13.15
N PRO A 14 -4.23 2.49 14.24
CA PRO A 14 -3.37 3.18 15.19
C PRO A 14 -1.97 3.46 14.62
N ASP A 15 -1.25 4.36 15.27
CA ASP A 15 0.06 4.82 14.79
C ASP A 15 1.06 3.70 14.53
N TRP A 16 1.07 2.66 15.38
CA TRP A 16 2.03 1.57 15.18
C TRP A 16 1.79 0.81 13.87
N VAL A 17 0.54 0.80 13.41
CA VAL A 17 0.21 0.19 12.11
C VAL A 17 0.82 1.01 10.99
N TRP A 18 0.72 2.33 11.07
CA TRP A 18 1.29 3.21 10.06
C TRP A 18 2.81 3.16 10.04
N ASP A 19 3.43 2.96 11.21
CA ASP A 19 4.88 2.78 11.29
C ASP A 19 5.31 1.51 10.54
N LYS A 20 4.56 0.42 10.69
CA LYS A 20 4.85 -0.82 9.96
C LYS A 20 4.63 -0.67 8.47
N ILE A 21 3.58 0.04 8.09
CA ILE A 21 3.32 0.32 6.67
C ILE A 21 4.47 1.12 6.07
N ASP A 22 4.96 2.12 6.79
CA ASP A 22 6.08 2.92 6.33
C ASP A 22 7.34 2.06 6.12
N GLU A 23 7.61 1.14 7.03
CA GLU A 23 8.75 0.22 6.87
C GLU A 23 8.63 -0.62 5.60
N VAL A 24 7.41 -1.12 5.33
CA VAL A 24 7.17 -1.90 4.11
C VAL A 24 7.36 -1.02 2.87
N TYR A 25 6.80 0.18 2.90
CA TYR A 25 6.93 1.13 1.79
C TYR A 25 8.41 1.38 1.43
N ARG A 26 9.23 1.60 2.45
CA ARG A 26 10.66 1.87 2.25
C ARG A 26 11.42 0.66 1.73
N SER A 27 10.92 -0.53 1.98
CA SER A 27 11.55 -1.77 1.52
C SER A 27 11.20 -2.11 0.07
N MET A 28 10.18 -1.43 -0.50
CA MET A 28 9.75 -1.72 -1.87
C MET A 28 10.66 -1.05 -2.87
N GLU A 29 10.86 -1.71 -4.02
CA GLU A 29 11.62 -1.15 -5.13
C GLU A 29 11.05 0.20 -5.57
N TYR A 30 11.91 1.08 -6.02
CA TYR A 30 11.57 2.39 -6.57
C TYR A 30 11.18 3.44 -5.53
N TYR A 31 11.27 3.13 -4.24
CA TYR A 31 10.86 4.08 -3.20
C TYR A 31 11.67 5.38 -3.31
N ASP A 32 10.97 6.52 -3.31
CA ASP A 32 11.59 7.84 -3.39
C ASP A 32 11.67 8.46 -1.99
N GLU A 33 12.86 8.48 -1.41
CA GLU A 33 13.09 8.99 -0.06
C GLU A 33 13.00 10.50 0.03
N THR A 34 13.00 11.19 -1.10
CA THR A 34 12.98 12.66 -1.12
C THR A 34 11.57 13.24 -1.12
N SER A 35 10.56 12.40 -1.28
CA SER A 35 9.17 12.84 -1.32
C SER A 35 8.59 12.94 0.10
N ASP A 36 7.75 13.96 0.33
CA ASP A 36 7.05 14.13 1.60
C ASP A 36 5.91 13.13 1.76
N SER A 37 5.43 12.55 0.68
CA SER A 37 4.37 11.55 0.69
C SER A 37 4.86 10.26 0.03
N PRO A 38 4.20 9.13 0.29
CA PRO A 38 4.63 7.85 -0.29
C PRO A 38 4.64 7.90 -1.81
N LEU A 39 5.81 7.67 -2.38
CA LEU A 39 6.03 7.77 -3.82
C LEU A 39 7.09 6.77 -4.25
N TRP A 40 6.85 6.10 -5.36
CA TRP A 40 7.81 5.17 -5.97
C TRP A 40 8.00 5.59 -7.42
N THR A 41 9.24 5.87 -7.81
CA THR A 41 9.54 6.38 -9.13
C THR A 41 10.72 5.64 -9.76
N GLY A 42 10.68 5.56 -11.09
CA GLY A 42 11.76 4.99 -11.87
C GLY A 42 11.53 5.37 -13.31
N GLU A 43 12.33 4.81 -14.20
CA GLU A 43 12.15 5.07 -15.63
C GLU A 43 10.83 4.46 -16.09
N GLY A 44 9.87 5.32 -16.46
CA GLY A 44 8.54 4.89 -16.87
C GLY A 44 7.67 4.42 -15.71
N ILE A 45 8.07 4.72 -14.47
CA ILE A 45 7.36 4.27 -13.27
C ILE A 45 7.04 5.45 -12.38
N ASN A 46 5.75 5.56 -12.00
CA ASN A 46 5.29 6.56 -11.03
C ASN A 46 4.11 5.95 -10.28
N ILE A 47 4.26 5.74 -8.98
CA ILE A 47 3.21 5.19 -8.13
C ILE A 47 3.11 6.05 -6.88
N GLU A 48 1.89 6.46 -6.54
CA GLU A 48 1.62 7.26 -5.34
C GLU A 48 0.59 6.56 -4.47
N ALA A 49 0.68 6.78 -3.16
CA ALA A 49 -0.27 6.25 -2.21
C ALA A 49 -0.87 7.37 -1.39
N SER A 50 -2.18 7.30 -1.15
CA SER A 50 -2.87 8.27 -0.29
C SER A 50 -3.86 7.56 0.60
N VAL A 51 -4.08 8.11 1.81
CA VAL A 51 -5.02 7.56 2.77
C VAL A 51 -6.38 8.19 2.53
N GLU A 52 -7.37 7.35 2.19
CA GLU A 52 -8.71 7.80 1.84
C GLU A 52 -9.73 7.06 2.72
N PRO A 53 -10.96 7.59 2.83
CA PRO A 53 -12.01 6.85 3.57
C PRO A 53 -12.28 5.45 3.02
N SER A 54 -11.99 5.22 1.76
CA SER A 54 -12.18 3.92 1.12
C SER A 54 -10.99 2.97 1.30
N GLY A 55 -9.97 3.39 2.04
CA GLY A 55 -8.74 2.62 2.24
C GLY A 55 -7.52 3.38 1.76
N ILE A 56 -6.39 2.68 1.61
CA ILE A 56 -5.22 3.31 1.02
C ILE A 56 -5.32 3.18 -0.49
N GLN A 57 -5.36 4.32 -1.16
CA GLN A 57 -5.45 4.34 -2.62
C GLN A 57 -4.07 4.44 -3.24
N PHE A 58 -3.79 3.54 -4.17
CA PHE A 58 -2.57 3.56 -4.97
C PHE A 58 -2.94 3.91 -6.39
N TYR A 59 -2.23 4.86 -6.98
CA TYR A 59 -2.45 5.20 -8.38
C TYR A 59 -1.15 5.66 -9.02
N GLY A 60 -1.10 5.54 -10.35
CA GLY A 60 0.08 5.99 -11.06
C GLY A 60 0.12 5.48 -12.49
N ASP A 61 1.28 5.60 -13.09
CA ASP A 61 1.53 5.13 -14.45
C ASP A 61 2.75 4.21 -14.41
N VAL A 62 2.55 2.95 -14.78
CA VAL A 62 3.57 1.93 -14.65
C VAL A 62 3.27 0.79 -15.63
N PRO A 63 4.30 0.12 -16.20
CA PRO A 63 4.04 -1.05 -17.04
C PRO A 63 3.29 -2.14 -16.26
N GLU A 64 2.35 -2.79 -16.90
CA GLU A 64 1.50 -3.80 -16.27
C GLU A 64 2.31 -4.91 -15.59
N GLU A 65 3.34 -5.40 -16.26
CA GLU A 65 4.18 -6.47 -15.73
C GLU A 65 4.86 -6.09 -14.42
N ILE A 66 5.33 -4.84 -14.36
CA ILE A 66 5.98 -4.33 -13.15
C ILE A 66 4.94 -4.13 -12.05
N TRP A 67 3.78 -3.58 -12.40
CA TRP A 67 2.72 -3.35 -11.45
C TRP A 67 2.24 -4.64 -10.78
N ASP A 68 2.00 -5.67 -11.55
CA ASP A 68 1.51 -6.94 -11.02
C ASP A 68 2.47 -7.51 -9.99
N ASP A 69 3.76 -7.57 -10.30
CA ASP A 69 4.76 -8.11 -9.37
C ASP A 69 4.96 -7.20 -8.17
N TRP A 70 5.04 -5.90 -8.41
CA TRP A 70 5.26 -4.91 -7.35
C TRP A 70 4.10 -4.89 -6.36
N PHE A 71 2.87 -4.86 -6.86
CA PHE A 71 1.68 -4.77 -6.02
C PHE A 71 1.44 -6.07 -5.24
N ASP A 72 1.69 -7.21 -5.88
CA ASP A 72 1.59 -8.50 -5.17
C ASP A 72 2.59 -8.58 -4.04
N GLU A 73 3.81 -8.15 -4.26
CA GLU A 73 4.84 -8.13 -3.23
C GLU A 73 4.45 -7.18 -2.08
N LEU A 74 3.92 -6.02 -2.40
CA LEU A 74 3.46 -5.05 -1.40
C LEU A 74 2.37 -5.66 -0.52
N LYS A 75 1.37 -6.28 -1.14
CA LYS A 75 0.25 -6.89 -0.40
C LYS A 75 0.75 -8.02 0.51
N GLU A 76 1.67 -8.83 0.03
CA GLU A 76 2.23 -9.94 0.79
C GLU A 76 2.99 -9.44 2.01
N LYS A 77 3.84 -8.43 1.83
CA LYS A 77 4.61 -7.85 2.93
C LYS A 77 3.70 -7.19 3.97
N LEU A 78 2.68 -6.47 3.52
CA LEU A 78 1.73 -5.84 4.42
C LEU A 78 0.91 -6.89 5.19
N SER A 79 0.51 -7.96 4.52
CA SER A 79 -0.23 -9.04 5.19
C SER A 79 0.60 -9.67 6.30
N ASP A 80 1.88 -9.91 6.04
CA ASP A 80 2.79 -10.48 7.04
C ASP A 80 2.97 -9.54 8.23
N GLU A 81 3.15 -8.26 7.97
CA GLU A 81 3.42 -7.28 9.03
C GLU A 81 2.19 -6.96 9.85
N LEU A 82 1.03 -6.91 9.23
CA LEU A 82 -0.20 -6.47 9.90
C LEU A 82 -1.03 -7.63 10.45
N GLY A 83 -0.75 -8.86 10.03
CA GLY A 83 -1.37 -10.05 10.61
C GLY A 83 -2.77 -10.37 10.08
N TYR A 84 -3.17 -9.80 8.96
CA TYR A 84 -4.41 -10.18 8.29
C TYR A 84 -4.24 -10.00 6.78
N GLU A 85 -5.13 -10.59 6.00
CA GLU A 85 -5.02 -10.53 4.55
C GLU A 85 -5.26 -9.13 4.01
N ILE A 86 -4.27 -8.60 3.31
CA ILE A 86 -4.35 -7.29 2.66
C ILE A 86 -4.67 -7.50 1.19
N GLY A 87 -5.67 -6.79 0.72
CA GLY A 87 -6.08 -6.85 -0.67
C GLY A 87 -7.13 -5.79 -0.95
N GLU A 88 -7.71 -5.84 -2.14
CA GLU A 88 -8.68 -4.84 -2.54
C GLU A 88 -10.07 -5.17 -1.98
N PRO A 89 -10.76 -4.19 -1.35
CA PRO A 89 -12.10 -4.43 -0.83
C PRO A 89 -13.07 -4.92 -1.91
N GLU A 90 -12.87 -4.50 -3.15
CA GLU A 90 -13.69 -4.94 -4.27
C GLU A 90 -13.61 -6.45 -4.49
N ASP A 91 -12.49 -7.06 -4.12
CA ASP A 91 -12.27 -8.49 -4.26
C ASP A 91 -12.72 -9.29 -3.03
N GLY A 92 -13.32 -8.62 -2.05
CA GLY A 92 -13.86 -9.28 -0.86
C GLY A 92 -12.98 -9.20 0.37
N TYR A 93 -11.88 -8.47 0.33
CA TYR A 93 -11.01 -8.29 1.50
C TYR A 93 -11.66 -7.30 2.46
N GLU A 94 -11.77 -7.68 3.71
CA GLU A 94 -12.46 -6.87 4.72
C GLU A 94 -11.50 -5.95 5.45
N PHE A 95 -12.02 -4.81 5.90
CA PHE A 95 -11.27 -3.87 6.72
C PHE A 95 -11.18 -4.40 8.15
N LYS A 96 -10.07 -4.05 8.82
CA LYS A 96 -9.87 -4.37 10.23
C LYS A 96 -9.99 -3.08 11.03
N TYR A 97 -10.86 -3.09 12.02
CA TYR A 97 -11.09 -1.92 12.89
C TYR A 97 -10.70 -2.17 14.34
N ASP A 98 -10.61 -3.44 14.75
CA ASP A 98 -10.33 -3.83 16.14
C ASP A 98 -8.84 -4.11 16.33
N TRP A 99 -8.03 -3.11 16.12
CA TRP A 99 -6.59 -3.24 16.29
C TRP A 99 -6.23 -3.40 17.75
N ASP A 100 -5.34 -4.35 18.02
CA ASP A 100 -4.78 -4.56 19.34
C ASP A 100 -3.68 -3.53 19.55
N GLU A 101 -3.81 -2.74 20.59
CA GLU A 101 -2.87 -1.64 20.85
C GLU A 101 -1.83 -1.97 21.91
N ASP A 102 -1.83 -3.19 22.41
CA ASP A 102 -0.88 -3.59 23.45
C ASP A 102 0.49 -3.94 22.92
#